data_3b2eeda05fa64e7245d003a8a6e5a5d8
#
_entry.id   3b2eeda05fa64e7245d003a8a6e5a5d8
#
_cell.length_a   1.000
_cell.length_b   1.000
_cell.length_c   1.000
_cell.angle_alpha   90.00
_cell.angle_beta   90.00
_cell.angle_gamma   90.00
#
_symmetry.space_group_name_H-M   'P 1'
#
loop_
_entity.id
_entity.type
_entity.pdbx_description
1 polymer ?
#
loop_
_entity_poly.entity_id
_entity_poly.type
_entity_poly.pdbx_seq_one_letter_code
_entity_poly.pdbx_strand_id
1 'polypeptide(L)'
;MTMSQDNDNYWNLLNQRTGRSWNRFWFAPSDPLPLCFLRLAVGLLSLTYLFSFNRDLVRLFAADGLMSTETMEAIRGEAAIQGWIYFSVLDWATTPGILWIVHVVSALILILFTLGVFTRTTSVLSLLVVLSYIHRQPVLTGPFEPILSMLLLYLCLGPCGAYLSVDRWRATTQGVAKVGGEGAACWTATVSLRLIQLHCVGFYLLMGLSKLA
;
A
#
# COMPACT_ATOMS: atom_id res chain seq x y z
N MET A 1 -34.53 35.86 -27.35
CA MET A 1 -34.81 34.58 -26.67
C MET A 1 -33.87 33.42 -27.05
N THR A 2 -32.96 33.60 -27.99
CA THR A 2 -32.04 32.56 -28.53
C THR A 2 -30.72 32.43 -27.79
N MET A 3 -30.19 33.46 -27.17
CA MET A 3 -28.86 33.43 -26.47
C MET A 3 -28.85 32.59 -25.19
N SER A 4 -29.95 32.43 -24.47
CA SER A 4 -30.05 31.63 -23.24
C SER A 4 -30.02 30.12 -23.53
N GLN A 5 -30.71 29.69 -24.61
CA GLN A 5 -30.74 28.27 -24.99
C GLN A 5 -29.41 27.75 -25.53
N ASP A 6 -28.63 28.58 -26.23
CA ASP A 6 -27.29 28.21 -26.71
C ASP A 6 -26.27 28.05 -25.56
N ASN A 7 -26.42 28.90 -24.53
CA ASN A 7 -25.55 28.82 -23.34
C ASN A 7 -25.84 27.55 -22.54
N ASP A 8 -27.09 27.18 -22.34
CA ASP A 8 -27.50 25.95 -21.64
C ASP A 8 -27.05 24.68 -22.39
N ASN A 9 -27.11 24.69 -23.72
CA ASN A 9 -26.60 23.61 -24.56
C ASN A 9 -25.06 23.47 -24.46
N TYR A 10 -24.33 24.58 -24.42
CA TYR A 10 -22.88 24.61 -24.29
C TYR A 10 -22.44 24.03 -22.94
N TRP A 11 -23.04 24.45 -21.83
CA TRP A 11 -22.77 23.93 -20.49
C TRP A 11 -23.10 22.45 -20.34
N ASN A 12 -24.20 21.99 -20.92
CA ASN A 12 -24.56 20.57 -20.93
C ASN A 12 -23.57 19.74 -21.73
N LEU A 13 -23.10 20.21 -22.88
CA LEU A 13 -22.08 19.56 -23.69
C LEU A 13 -20.72 19.51 -22.99
N LEU A 14 -20.30 20.58 -22.31
CA LEU A 14 -19.09 20.62 -21.50
C LEU A 14 -19.18 19.61 -20.35
N ASN A 15 -20.29 19.62 -19.62
CA ASN A 15 -20.49 18.73 -18.48
C ASN A 15 -20.48 17.24 -18.92
N GLN A 16 -21.09 16.93 -20.05
CA GLN A 16 -21.06 15.59 -20.63
C GLN A 16 -19.66 15.18 -21.11
N ARG A 17 -18.89 16.08 -21.72
CA ARG A 17 -17.51 15.82 -22.18
C ARG A 17 -16.58 15.65 -20.99
N THR A 18 -16.68 16.53 -20.00
CA THR A 18 -15.86 16.47 -18.76
C THR A 18 -16.17 15.17 -17.99
N GLY A 19 -17.45 14.84 -17.81
CA GLY A 19 -17.87 13.61 -17.13
C GLY A 19 -17.38 12.34 -17.85
N ARG A 20 -17.46 12.31 -19.19
CA ARG A 20 -16.93 11.18 -19.98
C ARG A 20 -15.41 11.06 -19.89
N SER A 21 -14.69 12.19 -19.95
CA SER A 21 -13.23 12.23 -19.83
C SER A 21 -12.79 11.81 -18.43
N TRP A 22 -13.50 12.26 -17.39
CA TRP A 22 -13.28 11.87 -16.00
C TRP A 22 -13.49 10.38 -15.78
N ASN A 23 -14.60 9.83 -16.26
CA ASN A 23 -14.89 8.41 -16.15
C ASN A 23 -13.87 7.57 -16.92
N ARG A 24 -13.45 8.01 -18.09
CA ARG A 24 -12.41 7.34 -18.87
C ARG A 24 -11.06 7.38 -18.17
N PHE A 25 -10.71 8.48 -17.51
CA PHE A 25 -9.45 8.61 -16.78
C PHE A 25 -9.39 7.62 -15.61
N TRP A 26 -10.48 7.48 -14.83
CA TRP A 26 -10.49 6.65 -13.62
C TRP A 26 -10.87 5.19 -13.84
N PHE A 27 -11.75 4.92 -14.80
CA PHE A 27 -12.42 3.61 -14.90
C PHE A 27 -12.23 2.92 -16.25
N ALA A 28 -11.43 3.48 -17.18
CA ALA A 28 -11.09 2.75 -18.39
C ALA A 28 -10.30 1.49 -18.01
N PRO A 29 -10.71 0.30 -18.43
CA PRO A 29 -10.00 -0.92 -18.09
C PRO A 29 -8.55 -0.88 -18.57
N SER A 30 -7.59 -1.20 -17.68
CA SER A 30 -6.18 -1.31 -17.99
C SER A 30 -5.61 -2.68 -17.61
N ASP A 31 -4.50 -3.03 -18.23
CA ASP A 31 -3.77 -4.26 -17.92
C ASP A 31 -3.17 -4.17 -16.50
N PRO A 32 -3.39 -5.18 -15.63
CA PRO A 32 -2.82 -5.23 -14.29
C PRO A 32 -1.33 -5.59 -14.24
N LEU A 33 -0.67 -5.85 -15.37
CA LEU A 33 0.74 -6.26 -15.42
C LEU A 33 1.68 -5.31 -14.64
N PRO A 34 1.57 -3.97 -14.75
CA PRO A 34 2.40 -3.05 -13.97
C PRO A 34 2.23 -3.22 -12.46
N LEU A 35 1.00 -3.50 -11.98
CA LEU A 35 0.76 -3.76 -10.56
C LEU A 35 1.43 -5.06 -10.08
N CYS A 36 1.51 -6.07 -10.95
CA CYS A 36 2.19 -7.33 -10.62
C CYS A 36 3.69 -7.14 -10.46
N PHE A 37 4.34 -6.36 -11.33
CA PHE A 37 5.74 -5.98 -11.17
C PHE A 37 5.96 -5.13 -9.92
N LEU A 38 5.08 -4.16 -9.68
CA LEU A 38 5.15 -3.31 -8.50
C LEU A 38 5.02 -4.12 -7.21
N ARG A 39 4.15 -5.15 -7.19
CA ARG A 39 4.04 -6.08 -6.05
C ARG A 39 5.39 -6.76 -5.75
N LEU A 40 6.07 -7.28 -6.76
CA LEU A 40 7.38 -7.90 -6.58
C LEU A 40 8.41 -6.92 -5.99
N ALA A 41 8.49 -5.72 -6.56
CA ALA A 41 9.40 -4.68 -6.10
C ALA A 41 9.08 -4.25 -4.65
N VAL A 42 7.82 -3.94 -4.37
CA VAL A 42 7.37 -3.51 -3.04
C VAL A 42 7.52 -4.64 -2.01
N GLY A 43 7.25 -5.89 -2.42
CA GLY A 43 7.45 -7.05 -1.56
C GLY A 43 8.93 -7.23 -1.16
N LEU A 44 9.85 -7.13 -2.11
CA LEU A 44 11.29 -7.18 -1.85
C LEU A 44 11.76 -6.01 -0.98
N LEU A 45 11.28 -4.79 -1.23
CA LEU A 45 11.58 -3.63 -0.40
C LEU A 45 11.06 -3.80 1.03
N SER A 46 9.84 -4.33 1.19
CA SER A 46 9.27 -4.62 2.51
C SER A 46 10.08 -5.67 3.27
N LEU A 47 10.56 -6.72 2.58
CA LEU A 47 11.44 -7.72 3.17
C LEU A 47 12.78 -7.13 3.59
N THR A 48 13.39 -6.30 2.73
CA THR A 48 14.65 -5.60 3.06
C THR A 48 14.47 -4.71 4.27
N TYR A 49 13.37 -3.95 4.32
CA TYR A 49 12.99 -3.11 5.46
C TYR A 49 12.85 -3.95 6.74
N LEU A 50 12.13 -5.07 6.69
CA LEU A 50 11.96 -5.95 7.84
C LEU A 50 13.29 -6.54 8.32
N PHE A 51 14.11 -7.06 7.40
CA PHE A 51 15.39 -7.68 7.73
C PHE A 51 16.44 -6.69 8.25
N SER A 52 16.28 -5.39 7.98
CA SER A 52 17.15 -4.38 8.55
C SER A 52 17.12 -4.35 10.08
N PHE A 53 16.02 -4.78 10.68
CA PHE A 53 15.85 -4.83 12.15
C PHE A 53 16.39 -6.09 12.81
N ASN A 54 16.80 -7.13 12.06
CA ASN A 54 17.19 -8.43 12.64
C ASN A 54 18.22 -8.34 13.77
N ARG A 55 19.20 -7.44 13.65
CA ARG A 55 20.30 -7.33 14.63
C ARG A 55 19.85 -6.64 15.92
N ASP A 56 18.97 -5.67 15.79
CA ASP A 56 18.55 -4.78 16.89
C ASP A 56 17.08 -4.96 17.25
N LEU A 57 16.44 -6.06 16.82
CA LEU A 57 15.00 -6.28 16.96
C LEU A 57 14.55 -6.11 18.42
N VAL A 58 15.19 -6.80 19.35
CA VAL A 58 14.85 -6.72 20.79
C VAL A 58 15.14 -5.34 21.35
N ARG A 59 16.28 -4.75 20.98
CA ARG A 59 16.68 -3.42 21.44
C ARG A 59 15.71 -2.33 20.99
N LEU A 60 15.15 -2.45 19.78
CA LEU A 60 14.28 -1.43 19.22
C LEU A 60 12.80 -1.62 19.60
N PHE A 61 12.33 -2.88 19.66
CA PHE A 61 10.90 -3.18 19.69
C PHE A 61 10.42 -3.87 20.97
N ALA A 62 11.33 -4.34 21.87
CA ALA A 62 10.92 -4.91 23.15
C ALA A 62 10.22 -3.90 24.04
N ALA A 63 9.45 -4.38 25.02
CA ALA A 63 8.70 -3.55 25.95
C ALA A 63 9.61 -2.61 26.77
N ASP A 64 10.81 -3.06 27.08
CA ASP A 64 11.90 -2.34 27.77
C ASP A 64 13.01 -1.85 26.82
N GLY A 65 12.71 -1.81 25.52
CA GLY A 65 13.64 -1.38 24.49
C GLY A 65 13.89 0.13 24.47
N LEU A 66 14.46 0.63 23.37
CA LEU A 66 14.81 2.05 23.19
C LEU A 66 13.61 2.99 23.40
N MET A 67 12.42 2.53 23.05
CA MET A 67 11.15 3.19 23.35
C MET A 67 10.31 2.27 24.24
N SER A 68 10.29 2.55 25.55
CA SER A 68 9.46 1.78 26.48
C SER A 68 7.98 1.89 26.13
N THR A 69 7.19 0.90 26.55
CA THR A 69 5.74 0.90 26.32
C THR A 69 5.09 2.15 26.91
N GLU A 70 5.56 2.59 28.07
CA GLU A 70 5.08 3.81 28.74
C GLU A 70 5.34 5.08 27.91
N THR A 71 6.55 5.22 27.35
CA THR A 71 6.89 6.34 26.46
C THR A 71 6.02 6.35 25.21
N MET A 72 5.76 5.17 24.64
CA MET A 72 4.91 5.05 23.46
C MET A 72 3.44 5.38 23.76
N GLU A 73 2.93 5.00 24.94
CA GLU A 73 1.58 5.36 25.38
C GLU A 73 1.44 6.88 25.55
N ALA A 74 2.45 7.54 26.12
CA ALA A 74 2.47 9.00 26.23
C ALA A 74 2.44 9.69 24.87
N ILE A 75 3.30 9.27 23.92
CA ILE A 75 3.33 9.80 22.54
C ILE A 75 1.98 9.56 21.82
N ARG A 76 1.41 8.38 21.98
CA ARG A 76 0.10 8.04 21.40
C ARG A 76 -1.03 8.85 22.01
N GLY A 77 -0.97 9.11 23.32
CA GLY A 77 -1.93 9.95 24.02
C GLY A 77 -1.96 11.36 23.46
N GLU A 78 -0.81 11.99 23.27
CA GLU A 78 -0.70 13.29 22.62
C GLU A 78 -1.17 13.28 21.16
N ALA A 79 -0.78 12.26 20.41
CA ALA A 79 -1.16 12.12 19.02
C ALA A 79 -2.66 11.85 18.84
N ALA A 80 -3.29 11.11 19.77
CA ALA A 80 -4.73 10.86 19.76
C ALA A 80 -5.54 12.17 19.97
N ILE A 81 -5.03 13.11 20.79
CA ILE A 81 -5.62 14.45 20.95
C ILE A 81 -5.62 15.20 19.59
N GLN A 82 -4.62 14.95 18.75
CA GLN A 82 -4.49 15.51 17.40
C GLN A 82 -5.24 14.71 16.32
N GLY A 83 -5.95 13.64 16.69
CA GLY A 83 -6.72 12.80 15.78
C GLY A 83 -5.89 11.71 15.05
N TRP A 84 -4.66 11.45 15.47
CA TRP A 84 -3.83 10.38 14.92
C TRP A 84 -4.11 9.06 15.60
N ILE A 85 -4.24 7.99 14.80
CA ILE A 85 -4.46 6.63 15.30
C ILE A 85 -3.19 5.80 15.05
N TYR A 86 -2.58 5.33 16.15
CA TYR A 86 -1.46 4.40 16.09
C TYR A 86 -1.93 3.00 16.50
N PHE A 87 -1.70 2.04 15.62
CA PHE A 87 -1.98 0.63 15.87
C PHE A 87 -0.74 -0.20 15.56
N SER A 88 -0.34 -1.07 16.49
CA SER A 88 0.77 -1.99 16.25
C SER A 88 0.48 -3.37 16.82
N VAL A 89 0.67 -4.41 16.01
CA VAL A 89 0.61 -5.81 16.47
C VAL A 89 1.79 -6.12 17.40
N LEU A 90 2.90 -5.38 17.30
CA LEU A 90 4.06 -5.57 18.15
C LEU A 90 3.81 -5.16 19.61
N ASP A 91 2.76 -4.40 19.89
CA ASP A 91 2.41 -4.02 21.28
C ASP A 91 2.01 -5.23 22.14
N TRP A 92 1.54 -6.30 21.48
CA TRP A 92 1.22 -7.56 22.14
C TRP A 92 2.45 -8.44 22.42
N ALA A 93 3.59 -8.11 21.84
CA ALA A 93 4.84 -8.83 22.04
C ALA A 93 5.55 -8.40 23.33
N THR A 94 5.04 -8.87 24.47
CA THR A 94 5.54 -8.52 25.82
C THR A 94 6.88 -9.15 26.16
N THR A 95 7.28 -10.21 25.49
CA THR A 95 8.55 -10.92 25.73
C THR A 95 9.41 -10.98 24.46
N PRO A 96 10.75 -11.03 24.59
CA PRO A 96 11.64 -11.15 23.44
C PRO A 96 11.35 -12.37 22.55
N GLY A 97 10.91 -13.50 23.13
CA GLY A 97 10.56 -14.70 22.39
C GLY A 97 9.31 -14.49 21.50
N ILE A 98 8.26 -13.86 22.03
CA ILE A 98 7.05 -13.53 21.26
C ILE A 98 7.40 -12.54 20.15
N LEU A 99 8.27 -11.56 20.42
CA LEU A 99 8.73 -10.59 19.42
C LEU A 99 9.40 -11.28 18.22
N TRP A 100 10.26 -12.25 18.48
CA TRP A 100 10.89 -13.05 17.42
C TRP A 100 9.89 -13.89 16.63
N ILE A 101 8.89 -14.48 17.30
CA ILE A 101 7.81 -15.21 16.61
C ILE A 101 7.04 -14.28 15.68
N VAL A 102 6.63 -13.10 16.17
CA VAL A 102 5.93 -12.10 15.35
C VAL A 102 6.80 -11.66 14.17
N HIS A 103 8.09 -11.48 14.38
CA HIS A 103 9.02 -11.10 13.32
C HIS A 103 9.14 -12.17 12.22
N VAL A 104 9.28 -13.45 12.59
CA VAL A 104 9.33 -14.57 11.64
C VAL A 104 8.01 -14.74 10.89
N VAL A 105 6.87 -14.62 11.58
CA VAL A 105 5.54 -14.65 10.94
C VAL A 105 5.38 -13.47 9.97
N SER A 106 5.82 -12.29 10.34
CA SER A 106 5.83 -11.12 9.47
C SER A 106 6.67 -11.34 8.20
N ALA A 107 7.87 -11.90 8.36
CA ALA A 107 8.72 -12.27 7.22
C ALA A 107 8.03 -13.27 6.30
N LEU A 108 7.38 -14.30 6.86
CA LEU A 108 6.62 -15.29 6.08
C LEU A 108 5.47 -14.64 5.30
N ILE A 109 4.70 -13.76 5.92
CA ILE A 109 3.62 -13.01 5.24
C ILE A 109 4.17 -12.21 4.06
N LEU A 110 5.26 -11.47 4.24
CA LEU A 110 5.88 -10.68 3.17
C LEU A 110 6.46 -11.56 2.05
N ILE A 111 7.01 -12.73 2.37
CA ILE A 111 7.47 -13.71 1.36
C ILE A 111 6.28 -14.23 0.55
N LEU A 112 5.19 -14.64 1.22
CA LEU A 112 3.97 -15.11 0.55
C LEU A 112 3.36 -14.02 -0.35
N PHE A 113 3.34 -12.77 0.12
CA PHE A 113 2.91 -11.64 -0.67
C PHE A 113 3.79 -11.44 -1.92
N THR A 114 5.11 -11.46 -1.74
CA THR A 114 6.07 -11.31 -2.85
C THR A 114 5.88 -12.40 -3.90
N LEU A 115 5.74 -13.66 -3.49
CA LEU A 115 5.47 -14.78 -4.36
C LEU A 115 4.06 -14.78 -4.96
N GLY A 116 3.13 -14.04 -4.37
CA GLY A 116 1.74 -13.99 -4.81
C GLY A 116 0.95 -15.24 -4.47
N VAL A 117 1.07 -15.71 -3.24
CA VAL A 117 0.26 -16.78 -2.66
C VAL A 117 -0.87 -16.16 -1.87
N PHE A 118 -2.12 -16.53 -2.15
CA PHE A 118 -3.31 -15.88 -1.57
C PHE A 118 -3.22 -14.36 -1.62
N THR A 119 -2.92 -13.83 -2.81
CA THR A 119 -2.45 -12.46 -3.02
C THR A 119 -3.34 -11.40 -2.37
N ARG A 120 -4.66 -11.58 -2.40
CA ARG A 120 -5.60 -10.64 -1.76
C ARG A 120 -5.44 -10.55 -0.25
N THR A 121 -5.34 -11.68 0.42
CA THR A 121 -5.19 -11.74 1.88
C THR A 121 -3.80 -11.29 2.30
N THR A 122 -2.77 -11.78 1.61
CA THR A 122 -1.39 -11.45 1.94
C THR A 122 -1.04 -9.99 1.68
N SER A 123 -1.68 -9.31 0.71
CA SER A 123 -1.48 -7.87 0.51
C SER A 123 -1.98 -7.05 1.71
N VAL A 124 -3.17 -7.37 2.24
CA VAL A 124 -3.72 -6.70 3.43
C VAL A 124 -2.85 -6.98 4.66
N LEU A 125 -2.45 -8.24 4.86
CA LEU A 125 -1.58 -8.63 5.97
C LEU A 125 -0.21 -7.94 5.87
N SER A 126 0.36 -7.81 4.68
CA SER A 126 1.63 -7.10 4.46
C SER A 126 1.54 -5.62 4.80
N LEU A 127 0.43 -4.98 4.46
CA LEU A 127 0.16 -3.60 4.87
C LEU A 127 0.10 -3.48 6.39
N LEU A 128 -0.63 -4.37 7.08
CA LEU A 128 -0.74 -4.38 8.54
C LEU A 128 0.62 -4.64 9.22
N VAL A 129 1.41 -5.56 8.66
CA VAL A 129 2.78 -5.82 9.14
C VAL A 129 3.62 -4.55 9.06
N VAL A 130 3.74 -3.94 7.89
CA VAL A 130 4.58 -2.75 7.71
C VAL A 130 4.11 -1.59 8.58
N LEU A 131 2.80 -1.33 8.64
CA LEU A 131 2.23 -0.30 9.51
C LEU A 131 2.53 -0.57 10.99
N SER A 132 2.50 -1.84 11.42
CA SER A 132 2.81 -2.20 12.82
C SER A 132 4.24 -1.84 13.20
N TYR A 133 5.21 -2.05 12.32
CA TYR A 133 6.61 -1.65 12.56
C TYR A 133 6.77 -0.12 12.56
N ILE A 134 6.14 0.57 11.62
CA ILE A 134 6.16 2.04 11.54
C ILE A 134 5.54 2.65 12.81
N HIS A 135 4.37 2.17 13.21
CA HIS A 135 3.66 2.73 14.37
C HIS A 135 4.30 2.36 15.71
N ARG A 136 5.09 1.31 15.77
CA ARG A 136 5.84 0.96 17.00
C ARG A 136 7.05 1.87 17.21
N GLN A 137 7.66 2.36 16.12
CA GLN A 137 8.86 3.19 16.17
C GLN A 137 8.73 4.44 15.30
N PRO A 138 7.84 5.39 15.64
CA PRO A 138 7.61 6.60 14.84
C PRO A 138 8.86 7.49 14.73
N VAL A 139 9.77 7.43 15.71
CA VAL A 139 11.02 8.21 15.70
C VAL A 139 12.00 7.72 14.62
N LEU A 140 11.95 6.45 14.25
CA LEU A 140 12.78 5.89 13.17
C LEU A 140 12.18 6.05 11.78
N THR A 141 10.96 6.60 11.70
CA THR A 141 10.24 6.74 10.44
C THR A 141 10.82 7.90 9.63
N GLY A 142 11.33 7.58 8.44
CA GLY A 142 11.80 8.53 7.44
C GLY A 142 10.78 8.74 6.32
N PRO A 143 11.17 9.32 5.19
CA PRO A 143 10.29 9.51 4.03
C PRO A 143 10.00 8.20 3.25
N PHE A 144 10.76 7.14 3.48
CA PHE A 144 10.61 5.85 2.80
C PHE A 144 9.38 5.08 3.27
N GLU A 145 9.13 5.03 4.58
CA GLU A 145 8.08 4.23 5.19
C GLU A 145 6.66 4.67 4.79
N PRO A 146 6.33 5.96 4.75
CA PRO A 146 5.04 6.42 4.22
C PRO A 146 4.82 6.05 2.76
N ILE A 147 5.86 6.12 1.93
CA ILE A 147 5.77 5.72 0.52
C ILE A 147 5.52 4.22 0.41
N LEU A 148 6.24 3.41 1.19
CA LEU A 148 6.09 1.95 1.21
C LEU A 148 4.68 1.54 1.63
N SER A 149 4.15 2.14 2.71
CA SER A 149 2.80 1.86 3.21
C SER A 149 1.71 2.28 2.22
N MET A 150 1.88 3.43 1.56
CA MET A 150 1.01 3.92 0.49
C MET A 150 0.98 2.95 -0.70
N LEU A 151 2.13 2.46 -1.16
CA LEU A 151 2.21 1.50 -2.26
C LEU A 151 1.52 0.19 -1.90
N LEU A 152 1.74 -0.33 -0.68
CA LEU A 152 1.05 -1.52 -0.18
C LEU A 152 -0.47 -1.32 -0.14
N LEU A 153 -0.93 -0.15 0.34
CA LEU A 153 -2.36 0.18 0.37
C LEU A 153 -2.99 0.12 -1.03
N TYR A 154 -2.35 0.71 -2.03
CA TYR A 154 -2.88 0.71 -3.39
C TYR A 154 -2.77 -0.65 -4.08
N LEU A 155 -1.78 -1.47 -3.72
CA LEU A 155 -1.71 -2.86 -4.16
C LEU A 155 -2.83 -3.74 -3.57
N CYS A 156 -3.36 -3.41 -2.38
CA CYS A 156 -4.55 -4.06 -1.82
C CYS A 156 -5.82 -3.79 -2.65
N LEU A 157 -5.92 -2.62 -3.29
CA LEU A 157 -7.10 -2.24 -4.08
C LEU A 157 -7.11 -2.89 -5.47
N GLY A 158 -5.95 -3.10 -6.07
CA GLY A 158 -5.80 -3.61 -7.43
C GLY A 158 -5.55 -5.11 -7.48
N PRO A 159 -5.74 -5.74 -8.66
CA PRO A 159 -5.49 -7.15 -8.90
C PRO A 159 -4.00 -7.45 -9.11
N CYS A 160 -3.17 -7.18 -8.12
CA CYS A 160 -1.71 -7.35 -8.19
C CYS A 160 -1.26 -8.83 -8.29
N GLY A 161 -2.19 -9.80 -8.18
CA GLY A 161 -1.96 -11.23 -8.36
C GLY A 161 -2.36 -11.78 -9.74
N ALA A 162 -2.80 -10.94 -10.67
CA ALA A 162 -3.29 -11.38 -11.98
C ALA A 162 -2.20 -12.03 -12.86
N TYR A 163 -0.95 -11.60 -12.72
CA TYR A 163 0.23 -12.16 -13.38
C TYR A 163 1.34 -12.41 -12.37
N LEU A 164 2.36 -13.19 -12.77
CA LEU A 164 3.58 -13.41 -11.99
C LEU A 164 3.32 -13.84 -10.53
N SER A 165 2.26 -14.63 -10.31
CA SER A 165 1.87 -15.12 -8.99
C SER A 165 1.73 -16.63 -8.97
N VAL A 166 1.99 -17.22 -7.82
CA VAL A 166 1.74 -18.65 -7.58
C VAL A 166 0.24 -18.96 -7.72
N ASP A 167 -0.63 -18.03 -7.35
CA ASP A 167 -2.08 -18.17 -7.52
C ASP A 167 -2.46 -18.32 -9.00
N ARG A 168 -1.86 -17.51 -9.88
CA ARG A 168 -2.07 -17.60 -11.33
C ARG A 168 -1.52 -18.90 -11.88
N TRP A 169 -0.33 -19.30 -11.48
CA TRP A 169 0.29 -20.55 -11.90
C TRP A 169 -0.58 -21.76 -11.53
N ARG A 170 -1.08 -21.81 -10.29
CA ARG A 170 -2.02 -22.85 -9.83
C ARG A 170 -3.31 -22.88 -10.65
N ALA A 171 -3.92 -21.71 -10.88
CA ALA A 171 -5.15 -21.61 -11.66
C ALA A 171 -4.95 -22.08 -13.12
N THR A 172 -3.79 -21.82 -13.71
CA THR A 172 -3.44 -22.29 -15.05
C THR A 172 -3.23 -23.80 -15.08
N THR A 173 -2.52 -24.35 -14.09
CA THR A 173 -2.25 -25.79 -14.00
C THR A 173 -3.54 -26.60 -13.76
N GLN A 174 -4.50 -26.02 -13.05
CA GLN A 174 -5.81 -26.63 -12.80
C GLN A 174 -6.80 -26.44 -13.97
N GLY A 175 -6.40 -25.80 -15.08
CA GLY A 175 -7.27 -25.54 -16.23
C GLY A 175 -8.36 -24.49 -16.00
N VAL A 176 -8.36 -23.82 -14.86
CA VAL A 176 -9.32 -22.76 -14.52
C VAL A 176 -8.99 -21.45 -15.25
N ALA A 177 -7.70 -21.21 -15.53
CA ALA A 177 -7.24 -20.03 -16.26
C ALA A 177 -6.52 -20.44 -17.53
N LYS A 178 -6.79 -19.74 -18.65
CA LYS A 178 -6.08 -19.99 -19.92
C LYS A 178 -4.63 -19.52 -19.82
N VAL A 179 -3.70 -20.33 -20.35
CA VAL A 179 -2.30 -19.94 -20.54
C VAL A 179 -2.27 -18.79 -21.56
N GLY A 180 -1.67 -17.65 -21.20
CA GLY A 180 -1.62 -16.47 -22.09
C GLY A 180 -2.95 -15.74 -22.28
N GLY A 181 -3.99 -16.12 -21.54
CA GLY A 181 -5.23 -15.33 -21.47
C GLY A 181 -4.93 -13.96 -20.88
N GLU A 182 -5.29 -12.90 -21.62
CA GLU A 182 -5.23 -11.51 -21.15
C GLU A 182 -5.79 -11.48 -19.73
N GLY A 183 -4.97 -11.12 -18.75
CA GLY A 183 -5.46 -10.86 -17.40
C GLY A 183 -6.50 -9.78 -17.58
N ALA A 184 -7.76 -10.15 -17.36
CA ALA A 184 -8.88 -9.32 -17.78
C ALA A 184 -8.62 -7.88 -17.34
N ALA A 185 -8.42 -7.00 -18.33
CA ALA A 185 -8.29 -5.58 -18.10
C ALA A 185 -9.44 -5.14 -17.20
N CYS A 186 -9.14 -4.52 -16.08
CA CYS A 186 -10.15 -4.16 -15.11
C CYS A 186 -9.99 -2.71 -14.63
N TRP A 187 -11.10 -2.11 -14.27
CA TRP A 187 -11.13 -0.73 -13.80
C TRP A 187 -10.40 -0.55 -12.46
N THR A 188 -10.35 -1.60 -11.61
CA THR A 188 -9.64 -1.55 -10.33
C THR A 188 -8.13 -1.43 -10.53
N ALA A 189 -7.57 -2.03 -11.59
CA ALA A 189 -6.17 -1.83 -11.95
C ALA A 189 -5.89 -0.38 -12.32
N THR A 190 -6.78 0.23 -13.09
CA THR A 190 -6.67 1.66 -13.47
C THR A 190 -6.69 2.55 -12.24
N VAL A 191 -7.67 2.36 -11.36
CA VAL A 191 -7.80 3.17 -10.14
C VAL A 191 -6.55 3.08 -9.29
N SER A 192 -6.04 1.87 -9.03
CA SER A 192 -4.81 1.67 -8.25
C SER A 192 -3.61 2.36 -8.89
N LEU A 193 -3.39 2.19 -10.20
CA LEU A 193 -2.30 2.84 -10.92
C LEU A 193 -2.41 4.38 -10.89
N ARG A 194 -3.61 4.92 -11.08
CA ARG A 194 -3.84 6.38 -11.03
C ARG A 194 -3.60 6.96 -9.64
N LEU A 195 -4.05 6.25 -8.60
CA LEU A 195 -3.80 6.67 -7.22
C LEU A 195 -2.29 6.70 -6.92
N ILE A 196 -1.55 5.66 -7.35
CA ILE A 196 -0.09 5.62 -7.20
C ILE A 196 0.56 6.80 -7.94
N GLN A 197 0.19 7.03 -9.21
CA GLN A 197 0.74 8.12 -10.02
C GLN A 197 0.48 9.48 -9.39
N LEU A 198 -0.77 9.76 -8.97
CA LEU A 198 -1.15 11.05 -8.37
C LEU A 198 -0.43 11.28 -7.04
N HIS A 199 -0.31 10.26 -6.21
CA HIS A 199 0.41 10.37 -4.92
C HIS A 199 1.90 10.60 -5.12
N CYS A 200 2.53 9.87 -6.04
CA CYS A 200 3.94 10.09 -6.37
C CYS A 200 4.18 11.51 -6.90
N VAL A 201 3.33 11.99 -7.82
CA VAL A 201 3.43 13.36 -8.34
C VAL A 201 3.24 14.37 -7.22
N GLY A 202 2.21 14.19 -6.37
CA GLY A 202 1.95 15.06 -5.22
C GLY A 202 3.12 15.12 -4.24
N PHE A 203 3.70 13.96 -3.92
CA PHE A 203 4.85 13.85 -3.02
C PHE A 203 6.07 14.61 -3.57
N TYR A 204 6.43 14.39 -4.84
CA TYR A 204 7.56 15.09 -5.47
C TYR A 204 7.31 16.59 -5.60
N LEU A 205 6.08 17.00 -5.90
CA LEU A 205 5.70 18.40 -5.99
C LEU A 205 5.84 19.10 -4.64
N LEU A 206 5.31 18.49 -3.55
CA LEU A 206 5.43 19.04 -2.21
C LEU A 206 6.89 19.11 -1.73
N MET A 207 7.68 18.06 -1.99
CA MET A 207 9.11 18.07 -1.67
C MET A 207 9.88 19.12 -2.50
N GLY A 208 9.49 19.34 -3.75
CA GLY A 208 10.07 20.38 -4.58
C GLY A 208 9.76 21.78 -4.06
N LEU A 209 8.49 22.02 -3.71
CA LEU A 209 8.04 23.31 -3.16
C LEU A 209 8.69 23.61 -1.80
N SER A 210 8.86 22.61 -0.93
CA SER A 210 9.51 22.80 0.38
C SER A 210 11.00 23.21 0.28
N LYS A 211 11.64 23.01 -0.87
CA LYS A 211 13.02 23.47 -1.12
C LYS A 211 13.10 24.91 -1.68
N LEU A 212 11.96 25.46 -2.09
CA LEU A 212 11.88 26.82 -2.62
C LEU A 212 11.44 27.84 -1.55
N ALA A 213 10.89 27.34 -0.43
CA ALA A 213 10.51 28.11 0.74
C ALA A 213 11.67 28.18 1.76
#